data_9a7e13b3dca75a333e7dc7190dd6ddea
#
_entry.id   9a7e13b3dca75a333e7dc7190dd6ddea
#
_cell.length_a   1.000
_cell.length_b   1.000
_cell.length_c   1.000
_cell.angle_alpha   90.00
_cell.angle_beta   90.00
_cell.angle_gamma   90.00
#
_symmetry.space_group_name_H-M   'P 1'
#
loop_
_entity.id
_entity.type
_entity.pdbx_description
1 polymer ?
#
loop_
_entity_poly.entity_id
_entity_poly.type
_entity_poly.pdbx_seq_one_letter_code
_entity_poly.pdbx_strand_id
1 'polypeptide(L)'
;MQEKIGIFGKKNSIVKYNLDTQESLWFADLPHGHSPKAIAQYKDYLIVIDQNWLGTKNVSCFSESKGNLLWRYRYNFLSGGWGYYFNPIFLGDHLFFNSGATDFTKLCCKTGRIIFKRNIKPKKFFSFNTYQIMLTGDSLIAYSNKEIRKIDIESGLSEVDKNLTEKFNLKGVTASLGNGVSFISSISSLNQQIEDETASASSGGGAGAT
;
A
#
# COMPACT_ATOMS: atom_id res chain seq x y z
N MET A 1 -8.00 31.26 8.85
CA MET A 1 -6.67 30.68 8.53
C MET A 1 -6.73 29.20 8.84
N GLN A 2 -6.28 28.34 7.93
CA GLN A 2 -6.24 26.89 8.19
C GLN A 2 -4.92 26.61 8.93
N GLU A 3 -5.00 25.98 10.10
CA GLU A 3 -3.81 25.60 10.86
C GLU A 3 -2.94 24.62 10.07
N LYS A 4 -1.63 24.84 10.08
CA LYS A 4 -0.68 23.94 9.45
C LYS A 4 -0.28 22.83 10.41
N ILE A 5 -0.78 21.64 10.18
CA ILE A 5 -0.54 20.46 10.99
C ILE A 5 0.43 19.52 10.29
N GLY A 6 1.43 19.02 11.03
CA GLY A 6 2.37 17.99 10.57
C GLY A 6 2.39 16.79 11.50
N ILE A 7 2.57 15.59 10.91
CA ILE A 7 2.76 14.35 11.67
C ILE A 7 4.12 13.76 11.32
N PHE A 8 4.91 13.48 12.33
CA PHE A 8 6.32 13.11 12.18
C PHE A 8 6.64 11.84 12.98
N GLY A 9 7.52 11.02 12.41
CA GLY A 9 8.16 9.93 13.13
C GLY A 9 9.43 10.40 13.84
N LYS A 10 9.59 10.05 15.11
CA LYS A 10 10.77 10.39 15.92
C LYS A 10 11.22 9.19 16.73
N LYS A 11 12.40 8.62 16.42
CA LYS A 11 12.92 7.43 17.11
C LYS A 11 11.85 6.34 17.28
N ASN A 12 11.38 6.13 18.51
CA ASN A 12 10.37 5.16 18.88
C ASN A 12 8.97 5.78 19.12
N SER A 13 8.69 6.91 18.55
CA SER A 13 7.41 7.61 18.71
C SER A 13 6.95 8.26 17.41
N ILE A 14 5.67 8.64 17.39
CA ILE A 14 5.09 9.56 16.41
C ILE A 14 4.56 10.78 17.15
N VAL A 15 4.59 11.92 16.49
CA VAL A 15 4.20 13.19 17.08
C VAL A 15 3.39 14.02 16.07
N LYS A 16 2.33 14.65 16.53
CA LYS A 16 1.55 15.63 15.78
C LYS A 16 1.90 17.03 16.28
N TYR A 17 2.25 17.90 15.34
CA TYR A 17 2.64 19.29 15.61
C TYR A 17 1.72 20.26 14.94
N ASN A 18 1.44 21.36 15.64
CA ASN A 18 1.01 22.59 15.00
C ASN A 18 2.26 23.33 14.52
N LEU A 19 2.42 23.48 13.21
CA LEU A 19 3.61 24.08 12.60
C LEU A 19 3.63 25.61 12.74
N ASP A 20 2.47 26.24 12.97
CA ASP A 20 2.38 27.69 13.15
C ASP A 20 2.77 28.09 14.57
N THR A 21 2.34 27.34 15.60
CA THR A 21 2.70 27.59 17.01
C THR A 21 3.95 26.86 17.46
N GLN A 22 4.44 25.88 16.67
CA GLN A 22 5.57 25.01 16.99
C GLN A 22 5.34 24.16 18.26
N GLU A 23 4.09 23.87 18.58
CA GLU A 23 3.71 23.07 19.74
C GLU A 23 3.32 21.64 19.34
N SER A 24 3.67 20.68 20.19
CA SER A 24 3.19 19.31 20.02
C SER A 24 1.75 19.20 20.50
N LEU A 25 0.86 18.74 19.62
CA LEU A 25 -0.55 18.52 19.95
C LEU A 25 -0.74 17.21 20.72
N TRP A 26 -0.03 16.18 20.28
CA TRP A 26 0.09 14.90 20.97
C TRP A 26 1.32 14.13 20.49
N PHE A 27 1.73 13.16 21.29
CA PHE A 27 2.70 12.14 20.89
C PHE A 27 2.20 10.75 21.27
N ALA A 28 2.67 9.72 20.57
CA ALA A 28 2.35 8.33 20.86
C ALA A 28 3.59 7.45 20.72
N ASP A 29 3.79 6.57 21.70
CA ASP A 29 4.93 5.67 21.70
C ASP A 29 4.69 4.44 20.83
N LEU A 30 5.73 4.04 20.14
CA LEU A 30 5.83 2.76 19.45
C LEU A 30 6.43 1.73 20.41
N PRO A 31 6.34 0.43 20.11
CA PRO A 31 6.98 -0.61 20.92
C PRO A 31 8.47 -0.34 21.10
N HIS A 32 9.00 -0.74 22.25
CA HIS A 32 10.41 -0.57 22.54
C HIS A 32 11.31 -1.14 21.43
N GLY A 33 12.29 -0.36 21.02
CA GLY A 33 13.22 -0.72 19.93
C GLY A 33 12.63 -0.64 18.52
N HIS A 34 11.37 -0.19 18.36
CA HIS A 34 10.78 0.06 17.06
C HIS A 34 10.95 1.52 16.63
N SER A 35 11.06 1.74 15.33
CA SER A 35 11.07 3.06 14.70
C SER A 35 10.03 3.13 13.60
N PRO A 36 9.38 4.29 13.40
CA PRO A 36 8.42 4.48 12.32
C PRO A 36 9.14 4.42 10.97
N LYS A 37 8.55 3.71 10.01
CA LYS A 37 9.08 3.55 8.64
C LYS A 37 8.16 4.20 7.61
N ALA A 38 6.87 4.19 7.88
CA ALA A 38 5.88 4.86 7.05
C ALA A 38 4.70 5.31 7.90
N ILE A 39 4.12 6.43 7.53
CA ILE A 39 2.94 7.01 8.16
C ILE A 39 1.97 7.38 7.03
N ALA A 40 0.73 6.94 7.15
CA ALA A 40 -0.35 7.29 6.23
C ALA A 40 -1.58 7.73 7.01
N GLN A 41 -2.15 8.86 6.61
CA GLN A 41 -3.40 9.36 7.18
C GLN A 41 -4.56 8.98 6.27
N TYR A 42 -5.63 8.49 6.87
CA TYR A 42 -6.87 8.20 6.17
C TYR A 42 -8.06 8.44 7.09
N LYS A 43 -8.90 9.42 6.73
CA LYS A 43 -10.00 9.90 7.59
C LYS A 43 -9.44 10.24 9.00
N ASP A 44 -10.06 9.69 10.05
CA ASP A 44 -9.67 9.87 11.45
C ASP A 44 -8.63 8.85 11.93
N TYR A 45 -8.02 8.11 11.01
CA TYR A 45 -7.05 7.07 11.29
C TYR A 45 -5.65 7.48 10.84
N LEU A 46 -4.68 7.17 11.66
CA LEU A 46 -3.28 7.28 11.36
C LEU A 46 -2.68 5.88 11.35
N ILE A 47 -2.34 5.39 10.18
CA ILE A 47 -1.69 4.09 10.01
C ILE A 47 -0.19 4.27 10.05
N VAL A 48 0.46 3.58 10.95
CA VAL A 48 1.91 3.62 11.14
C VAL A 48 2.50 2.24 10.95
N ILE A 49 3.49 2.17 10.07
CA ILE A 49 4.36 1.01 9.99
C ILE A 49 5.58 1.28 10.83
N ASP A 50 5.82 0.43 11.77
CA ASP A 50 7.02 0.46 12.58
C ASP A 50 7.83 -0.83 12.43
N GLN A 51 9.14 -0.74 12.64
CA GLN A 51 10.05 -1.85 12.53
C GLN A 51 11.14 -1.75 13.59
N ASN A 52 11.49 -2.90 14.20
CA ASN A 52 12.66 -2.99 15.06
C ASN A 52 13.92 -3.37 14.27
N TRP A 53 15.07 -3.35 14.94
CA TRP A 53 16.37 -3.69 14.35
C TRP A 53 16.46 -5.15 13.89
N LEU A 54 15.66 -6.07 14.46
CA LEU A 54 15.53 -7.47 14.04
C LEU A 54 14.63 -7.66 12.82
N GLY A 55 14.04 -6.58 12.30
CA GLY A 55 13.15 -6.62 11.14
C GLY A 55 11.69 -6.99 11.45
N THR A 56 11.32 -7.16 12.72
CA THR A 56 9.90 -7.34 13.08
C THR A 56 9.14 -6.06 12.76
N LYS A 57 8.03 -6.20 12.05
CA LYS A 57 7.18 -5.09 11.62
C LYS A 57 5.82 -5.16 12.29
N ASN A 58 5.25 -3.98 12.57
CA ASN A 58 3.86 -3.83 12.94
C ASN A 58 3.16 -2.87 11.99
N VAL A 59 1.87 -3.08 11.81
CA VAL A 59 0.92 -2.09 11.32
C VAL A 59 0.10 -1.66 12.53
N SER A 60 0.21 -0.40 12.90
CA SER A 60 -0.49 0.18 14.03
C SER A 60 -1.45 1.26 13.55
N CYS A 61 -2.64 1.31 14.11
CA CYS A 61 -3.58 2.39 13.87
C CYS A 61 -3.72 3.23 15.13
N PHE A 62 -3.61 4.52 14.95
CA PHE A 62 -3.83 5.51 16.01
C PHE A 62 -5.00 6.42 15.61
N SER A 63 -5.68 6.97 16.61
CA SER A 63 -6.61 8.06 16.39
C SER A 63 -5.83 9.29 15.91
N GLU A 64 -6.23 9.84 14.78
CA GLU A 64 -5.59 11.04 14.23
C GLU A 64 -5.72 12.23 15.17
N SER A 65 -6.89 12.40 15.80
CA SER A 65 -7.19 13.53 16.68
C SER A 65 -6.54 13.42 18.06
N LYS A 66 -6.40 12.21 18.63
CA LYS A 66 -5.99 11.97 20.02
C LYS A 66 -4.62 11.31 20.17
N GLY A 67 -4.07 10.69 19.12
CA GLY A 67 -2.81 9.96 19.17
C GLY A 67 -2.88 8.63 19.93
N ASN A 68 -4.04 8.22 20.46
CA ASN A 68 -4.15 6.95 21.18
C ASN A 68 -4.17 5.77 20.20
N LEU A 69 -3.49 4.69 20.60
CA LEU A 69 -3.47 3.43 19.85
C LEU A 69 -4.88 2.82 19.83
N LEU A 70 -5.40 2.54 18.63
CA LEU A 70 -6.67 1.86 18.42
C LEU A 70 -6.47 0.34 18.29
N TRP A 71 -5.51 -0.06 17.47
CA TRP A 71 -5.12 -1.46 17.29
C TRP A 71 -3.71 -1.57 16.74
N ARG A 72 -3.13 -2.77 16.88
CA ARG A 72 -1.82 -3.12 16.32
C ARG A 72 -1.85 -4.53 15.77
N TYR A 73 -1.38 -4.69 14.53
CA TYR A 73 -1.18 -5.97 13.88
C TYR A 73 0.32 -6.22 13.72
N ARG A 74 0.81 -7.31 14.28
CA ARG A 74 2.20 -7.74 14.15
C ARG A 74 2.33 -8.78 13.04
N TYR A 75 3.29 -8.60 12.15
CA TYR A 75 3.64 -9.63 11.19
C TYR A 75 5.10 -10.03 11.32
N ASN A 76 5.34 -11.35 11.18
CA ASN A 76 6.63 -11.92 11.47
C ASN A 76 7.63 -11.62 10.36
N PHE A 77 8.91 -11.46 10.77
CA PHE A 77 10.07 -11.25 9.92
C PHE A 77 10.19 -12.28 8.78
N LEU A 78 9.92 -13.55 9.04
CA LEU A 78 10.08 -14.64 8.07
C LEU A 78 9.09 -14.59 6.90
N SER A 79 8.00 -13.83 7.01
CA SER A 79 7.02 -13.65 5.94
C SER A 79 7.26 -12.42 5.08
N GLY A 80 8.12 -11.50 5.54
CA GLY A 80 8.41 -10.25 4.87
C GLY A 80 9.87 -10.19 4.43
N GLY A 81 10.18 -10.44 3.18
CA GLY A 81 11.53 -10.31 2.66
C GLY A 81 12.10 -8.89 2.83
N TRP A 82 13.38 -8.75 2.63
CA TRP A 82 14.10 -7.49 2.67
C TRP A 82 13.53 -6.53 1.61
N GLY A 83 13.18 -5.32 2.02
CA GLY A 83 12.90 -4.22 1.09
C GLY A 83 11.47 -4.08 0.56
N TYR A 84 10.45 -4.64 1.22
CA TYR A 84 9.07 -4.38 0.81
C TYR A 84 8.67 -2.96 1.15
N TYR A 85 8.33 -2.22 0.10
CA TYR A 85 7.67 -0.95 0.24
C TYR A 85 6.26 -1.19 0.75
N PHE A 86 5.96 -0.62 1.89
CA PHE A 86 4.60 -0.58 2.39
C PHE A 86 3.86 0.51 1.62
N ASN A 87 2.93 0.08 0.79
CA ASN A 87 2.01 0.96 0.12
C ASN A 87 0.60 0.62 0.61
N PRO A 88 0.09 1.31 1.64
CA PRO A 88 -1.26 1.07 2.13
C PRO A 88 -2.27 1.59 1.13
N ILE A 89 -3.23 0.75 0.77
CA ILE A 89 -4.36 1.11 -0.09
C ILE A 89 -5.60 1.14 0.78
N PHE A 90 -6.28 2.28 0.78
CA PHE A 90 -7.52 2.46 1.51
C PHE A 90 -8.70 2.42 0.54
N LEU A 91 -9.67 1.56 0.83
CA LEU A 91 -10.91 1.47 0.08
C LEU A 91 -12.09 1.29 1.05
N GLY A 92 -12.96 2.29 1.11
CA GLY A 92 -14.01 2.34 2.12
C GLY A 92 -13.43 2.32 3.54
N ASP A 93 -13.85 1.38 4.36
CA ASP A 93 -13.36 1.22 5.73
C ASP A 93 -12.29 0.11 5.83
N HIS A 94 -11.65 -0.21 4.73
CA HIS A 94 -10.67 -1.29 4.63
C HIS A 94 -9.29 -0.79 4.25
N LEU A 95 -8.28 -1.44 4.84
CA LEU A 95 -6.88 -1.28 4.50
C LEU A 95 -6.38 -2.56 3.82
N PHE A 96 -5.76 -2.39 2.66
CA PHE A 96 -5.06 -3.44 1.94
C PHE A 96 -3.57 -3.15 1.95
N PHE A 97 -2.76 -4.16 2.22
CA PHE A 97 -1.31 -4.02 2.21
C PHE A 97 -0.61 -5.36 1.98
N ASN A 98 0.61 -5.30 1.48
CA ASN A 98 1.48 -6.47 1.38
C ASN A 98 1.96 -6.87 2.77
N SER A 99 1.58 -8.06 3.22
CA SER A 99 2.03 -8.65 4.48
C SER A 99 3.18 -9.66 4.30
N GLY A 100 3.66 -9.82 3.08
CA GLY A 100 4.77 -10.68 2.68
C GLY A 100 5.10 -10.51 1.20
N ALA A 101 6.06 -11.27 0.70
CA ALA A 101 6.49 -11.21 -0.70
C ALA A 101 5.37 -11.45 -1.71
N THR A 102 4.54 -12.42 -1.37
CA THR A 102 3.40 -12.87 -2.18
C THR A 102 2.10 -12.77 -1.40
N ASP A 103 2.17 -12.33 -0.14
CA ASP A 103 1.01 -12.29 0.75
C ASP A 103 0.47 -10.88 0.80
N PHE A 104 -0.83 -10.74 0.76
CA PHE A 104 -1.51 -9.50 1.04
C PHE A 104 -2.68 -9.70 2.01
N THR A 105 -3.00 -8.64 2.71
CA THR A 105 -3.97 -8.65 3.79
C THR A 105 -4.98 -7.55 3.59
N LYS A 106 -6.26 -7.88 3.78
CA LYS A 106 -7.37 -6.93 3.95
C LYS A 106 -7.75 -6.90 5.42
N LEU A 107 -7.81 -5.74 6.01
CA LEU A 107 -8.30 -5.55 7.37
C LEU A 107 -9.28 -4.37 7.47
N CYS A 108 -10.08 -4.38 8.53
CA CYS A 108 -10.96 -3.27 8.86
C CYS A 108 -10.16 -2.16 9.55
N CYS A 109 -10.18 -0.93 9.02
CA CYS A 109 -9.47 0.22 9.59
C CYS A 109 -9.89 0.54 11.01
N LYS A 110 -11.18 0.40 11.31
CA LYS A 110 -11.74 0.72 12.63
C LYS A 110 -11.30 -0.24 13.73
N THR A 111 -11.24 -1.53 13.44
CA THR A 111 -11.04 -2.58 14.45
C THR A 111 -9.72 -3.31 14.36
N GLY A 112 -8.99 -3.19 13.24
CA GLY A 112 -7.80 -3.98 12.95
C GLY A 112 -8.08 -5.45 12.66
N ARG A 113 -9.37 -5.86 12.61
CA ARG A 113 -9.75 -7.24 12.33
C ARG A 113 -9.35 -7.60 10.91
N ILE A 114 -8.58 -8.67 10.77
CA ILE A 114 -8.24 -9.24 9.47
C ILE A 114 -9.51 -9.84 8.86
N ILE A 115 -9.84 -9.40 7.65
CA ILE A 115 -10.94 -9.94 6.85
C ILE A 115 -10.43 -11.13 6.08
N PHE A 116 -9.31 -10.99 5.41
CA PHE A 116 -8.58 -12.09 4.83
C PHE A 116 -7.08 -11.82 4.75
N LYS A 117 -6.31 -12.90 4.67
CA LYS A 117 -4.91 -12.93 4.25
C LYS A 117 -4.80 -13.94 3.12
N ARG A 118 -4.25 -13.54 1.97
CA ARG A 118 -4.17 -14.35 0.76
C ARG A 118 -2.78 -14.31 0.16
N ASN A 119 -2.42 -15.40 -0.52
CA ASN A 119 -1.28 -15.40 -1.41
C ASN A 119 -1.74 -14.90 -2.78
N ILE A 120 -1.07 -13.91 -3.33
CA ILE A 120 -1.28 -13.41 -4.70
C ILE A 120 -0.97 -14.54 -5.70
N LYS A 121 0.04 -15.34 -5.40
CA LYS A 121 0.42 -16.51 -6.18
C LYS A 121 0.82 -17.65 -5.25
N PRO A 122 0.46 -18.91 -5.58
CA PRO A 122 0.93 -20.07 -4.84
C PRO A 122 2.45 -20.06 -4.69
N LYS A 123 2.93 -20.27 -3.46
CA LYS A 123 4.37 -20.31 -3.15
C LYS A 123 5.01 -21.47 -3.92
N LYS A 124 5.92 -21.16 -4.84
CA LYS A 124 6.88 -22.14 -5.37
C LYS A 124 8.15 -22.04 -4.55
N PHE A 125 8.78 -23.18 -4.25
CA PHE A 125 9.87 -23.33 -3.28
C PHE A 125 11.09 -22.41 -3.48
N PHE A 126 11.24 -21.77 -4.65
CA PHE A 126 12.32 -20.83 -4.98
C PHE A 126 11.83 -19.61 -5.78
N SER A 127 10.62 -19.12 -5.51
CA SER A 127 10.13 -17.93 -6.22
C SER A 127 10.47 -16.69 -5.42
N PHE A 128 11.43 -15.90 -5.89
CA PHE A 128 11.76 -14.56 -5.37
C PHE A 128 10.90 -13.45 -5.97
N ASN A 129 9.76 -13.79 -6.56
CA ASN A 129 8.86 -12.77 -7.11
C ASN A 129 8.17 -12.03 -5.97
N THR A 130 8.41 -10.75 -5.93
CA THR A 130 7.68 -9.81 -5.08
C THR A 130 6.58 -9.18 -5.90
N TYR A 131 5.38 -9.10 -5.33
CA TYR A 131 4.28 -8.34 -5.89
C TYR A 131 4.12 -7.04 -5.14
N GLN A 132 3.82 -6.00 -5.87
CA GLN A 132 3.29 -4.77 -5.32
C GLN A 132 1.80 -4.71 -5.65
N ILE A 133 1.02 -4.08 -4.80
CA ILE A 133 -0.41 -3.87 -5.04
C ILE A 133 -0.67 -2.38 -5.29
N MET A 134 -1.61 -2.10 -6.16
CA MET A 134 -2.08 -0.75 -6.43
C MET A 134 -3.58 -0.76 -6.72
N LEU A 135 -4.21 0.38 -6.49
CA LEU A 135 -5.59 0.64 -6.90
C LEU A 135 -5.55 1.37 -8.24
N THR A 136 -6.33 0.89 -9.20
CA THR A 136 -6.50 1.53 -10.52
C THR A 136 -8.00 1.61 -10.78
N GLY A 137 -8.57 2.82 -10.71
CA GLY A 137 -10.01 2.99 -10.65
C GLY A 137 -10.60 2.18 -9.50
N ASP A 138 -11.57 1.32 -9.79
CA ASP A 138 -12.21 0.43 -8.80
C ASP A 138 -11.57 -0.96 -8.73
N SER A 139 -10.43 -1.15 -9.39
CA SER A 139 -9.77 -2.45 -9.49
C SER A 139 -8.50 -2.48 -8.66
N LEU A 140 -8.34 -3.53 -7.85
CA LEU A 140 -7.10 -3.80 -7.14
C LEU A 140 -6.24 -4.72 -8.01
N ILE A 141 -5.03 -4.29 -8.32
CA ILE A 141 -4.09 -5.08 -9.10
C ILE A 141 -2.82 -5.37 -8.31
N ALA A 142 -2.25 -6.54 -8.55
CA ALA A 142 -0.92 -6.91 -8.11
C ALA A 142 -0.02 -7.06 -9.32
N TYR A 143 1.17 -6.49 -9.26
CA TYR A 143 2.12 -6.55 -10.35
C TYR A 143 3.51 -6.96 -9.88
N SER A 144 4.20 -7.64 -10.75
CA SER A 144 5.59 -8.05 -10.61
C SER A 144 6.33 -7.80 -11.92
N ASN A 145 7.61 -8.10 -11.97
CA ASN A 145 8.39 -8.03 -13.22
C ASN A 145 8.01 -9.11 -14.26
N LYS A 146 7.03 -9.97 -13.98
CA LYS A 146 6.63 -11.09 -14.84
C LYS A 146 5.19 -11.09 -15.26
N GLU A 147 4.32 -10.57 -14.43
CA GLU A 147 2.87 -10.64 -14.67
C GLU A 147 2.12 -9.57 -13.88
N ILE A 148 0.97 -9.21 -14.43
CA ILE A 148 -0.06 -8.40 -13.77
C ILE A 148 -1.22 -9.33 -13.41
N ARG A 149 -1.76 -9.16 -12.21
CA ARG A 149 -2.90 -9.93 -11.71
C ARG A 149 -3.98 -8.99 -11.21
N LYS A 150 -5.22 -9.27 -11.58
CA LYS A 150 -6.39 -8.65 -10.95
C LYS A 150 -6.66 -9.34 -9.62
N ILE A 151 -7.04 -8.56 -8.62
CA ILE A 151 -7.42 -9.06 -7.30
C ILE A 151 -8.90 -8.72 -7.08
N ASP A 152 -9.67 -9.74 -6.78
CA ASP A 152 -11.04 -9.55 -6.32
C ASP A 152 -11.04 -8.96 -4.90
N ILE A 153 -11.66 -7.81 -4.74
CA ILE A 153 -11.62 -7.01 -3.50
C ILE A 153 -12.31 -7.73 -2.35
N GLU A 154 -13.33 -8.53 -2.63
CA GLU A 154 -14.11 -9.18 -1.59
C GLU A 154 -13.52 -10.51 -1.14
N SER A 155 -13.12 -11.34 -2.08
CA SER A 155 -12.57 -12.67 -1.77
C SER A 155 -11.04 -12.67 -1.59
N GLY A 156 -10.36 -11.69 -2.16
CA GLY A 156 -8.90 -11.63 -2.22
C GLY A 156 -8.29 -12.64 -3.21
N LEU A 157 -9.09 -13.26 -4.04
CA LEU A 157 -8.61 -14.15 -5.09
C LEU A 157 -7.96 -13.34 -6.20
N SER A 158 -6.91 -13.87 -6.80
CA SER A 158 -6.22 -13.18 -7.88
C SER A 158 -6.09 -14.05 -9.11
N GLU A 159 -6.26 -13.45 -10.28
CA GLU A 159 -6.07 -14.08 -11.58
C GLU A 159 -5.09 -13.26 -12.44
N VAL A 160 -4.41 -13.93 -13.38
CA VAL A 160 -3.50 -13.25 -14.31
C VAL A 160 -4.32 -12.49 -15.34
N ASP A 161 -4.07 -11.19 -15.45
CA ASP A 161 -4.54 -10.41 -16.58
C ASP A 161 -3.56 -10.56 -17.74
N LYS A 162 -3.90 -11.45 -18.67
CA LYS A 162 -3.06 -11.73 -19.83
C LYS A 162 -2.89 -10.52 -20.73
N ASN A 163 -3.96 -9.76 -20.97
CA ASN A 163 -3.94 -8.61 -21.85
C ASN A 163 -3.00 -7.51 -21.33
N LEU A 164 -3.12 -7.15 -20.04
CA LEU A 164 -2.21 -6.18 -19.43
C LEU A 164 -0.78 -6.73 -19.38
N THR A 165 -0.61 -7.99 -19.05
CA THR A 165 0.72 -8.61 -18.99
C THR A 165 1.43 -8.57 -20.34
N GLU A 166 0.73 -8.86 -21.45
CA GLU A 166 1.26 -8.84 -22.80
C GLU A 166 1.50 -7.42 -23.31
N LYS A 167 0.53 -6.52 -23.08
CA LYS A 167 0.62 -5.11 -23.49
C LYS A 167 1.85 -4.42 -22.93
N PHE A 168 2.16 -4.66 -21.67
CA PHE A 168 3.31 -4.03 -21.03
C PHE A 168 4.63 -4.79 -21.19
N ASN A 169 4.62 -5.93 -21.91
CA ASN A 169 5.80 -6.73 -22.22
C ASN A 169 6.78 -6.87 -21.04
N LEU A 170 6.26 -7.27 -19.89
CA LEU A 170 7.00 -7.32 -18.63
C LEU A 170 8.19 -8.29 -18.65
N LYS A 171 8.29 -9.15 -19.68
CA LYS A 171 9.40 -10.11 -19.85
C LYS A 171 10.76 -9.45 -20.12
N GLY A 172 10.78 -8.20 -20.57
CA GLY A 172 12.02 -7.45 -20.86
C GLY A 172 12.42 -6.47 -19.77
N VAL A 173 11.56 -6.20 -18.80
CA VAL A 173 11.87 -5.34 -17.66
C VAL A 173 12.61 -6.17 -16.62
N THR A 174 13.88 -6.42 -16.85
CA THR A 174 14.82 -6.62 -15.75
C THR A 174 14.91 -5.29 -15.05
N ALA A 175 13.91 -5.00 -14.21
CA ALA A 175 14.01 -3.90 -13.30
C ALA A 175 15.27 -4.13 -12.49
N SER A 176 16.29 -3.38 -12.76
CA SER A 176 17.41 -3.20 -11.88
C SER A 176 16.80 -2.68 -10.57
N LEU A 177 16.53 -3.59 -9.65
CA LEU A 177 16.00 -3.30 -8.30
C LEU A 177 16.97 -2.45 -7.47
N GLY A 178 18.05 -1.96 -8.11
CA GLY A 178 19.04 -1.08 -7.50
C GLY A 178 18.65 0.39 -7.38
N ASN A 179 17.73 0.88 -8.21
CA ASN A 179 17.37 2.31 -8.19
C ASN A 179 15.85 2.45 -8.28
N GLY A 180 15.19 2.59 -7.13
CA GLY A 180 13.75 2.72 -6.99
C GLY A 180 13.08 3.89 -7.74
N VAL A 181 13.85 4.75 -8.40
CA VAL A 181 13.37 5.92 -9.14
C VAL A 181 12.83 5.57 -10.53
N SER A 182 13.40 4.60 -11.23
CA SER A 182 12.97 4.26 -12.60
C SER A 182 11.66 3.48 -12.67
N PHE A 183 11.32 2.76 -11.60
CA PHE A 183 10.08 1.98 -11.54
C PHE A 183 8.85 2.86 -11.25
N ILE A 184 9.02 3.91 -10.43
CA ILE A 184 7.96 4.89 -10.12
C ILE A 184 7.61 5.73 -11.35
N SER A 185 8.61 6.10 -12.17
CA SER A 185 8.35 6.84 -13.42
C SER A 185 7.61 5.98 -14.46
N SER A 186 7.89 4.69 -14.53
CA SER A 186 7.19 3.76 -15.43
C SER A 186 5.74 3.52 -14.99
N ILE A 187 5.45 3.53 -13.70
CA ILE A 187 4.08 3.37 -13.17
C ILE A 187 3.27 4.64 -13.35
N SER A 188 3.84 5.82 -13.17
CA SER A 188 3.13 7.08 -13.43
C SER A 188 2.75 7.23 -14.90
N SER A 189 3.64 6.83 -15.83
CA SER A 189 3.32 6.77 -17.25
C SER A 189 2.25 5.72 -17.60
N LEU A 190 2.23 4.61 -16.86
CA LEU A 190 1.22 3.56 -16.98
C LEU A 190 -0.15 4.05 -16.53
N ASN A 191 -0.22 4.75 -15.40
CA ASN A 191 -1.47 5.34 -14.91
C ASN A 191 -2.02 6.38 -15.90
N GLN A 192 -1.15 7.21 -16.45
CA GLN A 192 -1.54 8.21 -17.43
C GLN A 192 -2.08 7.59 -18.73
N GLN A 193 -1.47 6.51 -19.24
CA GLN A 193 -1.97 5.78 -20.38
C GLN A 193 -3.31 5.09 -20.12
N ILE A 194 -3.54 4.54 -18.94
CA ILE A 194 -4.81 3.91 -18.57
C ILE A 194 -5.91 4.97 -18.44
N GLU A 195 -5.61 6.14 -17.87
CA GLU A 195 -6.55 7.26 -17.77
C GLU A 195 -6.91 7.82 -19.16
N ASP A 196 -5.94 7.96 -20.06
CA ASP A 196 -6.16 8.44 -21.44
C ASP A 196 -6.99 7.45 -22.28
N GLU A 197 -6.79 6.13 -22.10
CA GLU A 197 -7.60 5.11 -22.80
C GLU A 197 -9.03 5.00 -22.25
N THR A 198 -9.24 5.16 -20.95
CA THR A 198 -10.59 5.18 -20.37
C THR A 198 -11.35 6.44 -20.76
N ALA A 199 -10.67 7.58 -20.87
CA ALA A 199 -11.25 8.82 -21.37
C ALA A 199 -11.64 8.73 -22.86
N SER A 200 -10.81 8.10 -23.69
CA SER A 200 -11.10 7.91 -25.13
C SER A 200 -12.23 6.91 -25.39
N ALA A 201 -12.36 5.86 -24.55
CA ALA A 201 -13.45 4.89 -24.65
C ALA A 201 -14.81 5.49 -24.24
N SER A 202 -14.82 6.47 -23.33
CA SER A 202 -16.04 7.15 -22.92
C SER A 202 -16.53 8.23 -23.90
N SER A 203 -15.66 8.75 -24.76
CA SER A 203 -16.00 9.78 -25.75
C SER A 203 -16.49 9.21 -27.10
N GLY A 204 -16.36 7.91 -27.36
CA GLY A 204 -16.76 7.25 -28.62
C GLY A 204 -18.21 6.76 -28.70
N GLY A 205 -19.05 6.98 -27.69
CA GLY A 205 -20.40 6.46 -27.57
C GLY A 205 -21.54 7.40 -27.95
N GLY A 206 -21.30 8.42 -28.78
CA GLY A 206 -22.32 9.44 -29.07
C GLY A 206 -22.36 9.94 -30.48
N ALA A 207 -22.71 9.08 -31.47
CA ALA A 207 -23.22 9.58 -32.78
C ALA A 207 -23.86 8.44 -33.56
N GLY A 208 -25.18 8.48 -33.73
CA GLY A 208 -25.87 7.69 -34.74
C GLY A 208 -27.27 7.24 -34.40
N ALA A 209 -28.22 8.16 -34.34
CA ALA A 209 -29.62 7.89 -34.64
C ALA A 209 -30.27 9.17 -35.16
N THR A 210 -30.35 9.28 -36.45
CA THR A 210 -31.36 10.05 -37.19
C THR A 210 -32.12 9.07 -38.07
#